data_c1a44465e5b458b58513843877cd0a79
#
_entry.id   c1a44465e5b458b58513843877cd0a79
#
_cell.length_a   1.000
_cell.length_b   1.000
_cell.length_c   1.000
_cell.angle_alpha   90.00
_cell.angle_beta   90.00
_cell.angle_gamma   90.00
#
_symmetry.space_group_name_H-M   'P 1'
#
loop_
_entity.id
_entity.type
_entity.pdbx_description
1 polymer ?
#
loop_
_entity_poly.entity_id
_entity_poly.type
_entity_poly.pdbx_seq_one_letter_code
_entity_poly.pdbx_strand_id
1 'polypeptide(L)'
;MTNQAANGSGSPNASRNDVIRRGAFAACLLLYVWSLCVPAVHYNNHYLIPGWGVAAFGWSPAFPLQLLWIANLLMWVGIICFLYRRFRVATCLSSLAILSALTFLFNRSLSANSQIFGGYYLWVGSMVVLLVGSIYCIKSAGDHAITLTAPLSDAGGRGSDLAG
;
A
#
# COMPACT_ATOMS: atom_id res chain seq x y z
N MET A 1 23.66 37.69 -24.05
CA MET A 1 22.86 37.52 -22.83
C MET A 1 21.53 36.87 -23.23
N THR A 2 21.50 35.55 -23.23
CA THR A 2 20.31 34.77 -23.65
C THR A 2 19.67 34.20 -22.41
N ASN A 3 18.52 34.76 -22.00
CA ASN A 3 17.64 34.27 -20.96
C ASN A 3 17.03 32.94 -21.41
N GLN A 4 17.58 31.83 -20.93
CA GLN A 4 16.87 30.56 -20.88
C GLN A 4 15.85 30.63 -19.73
N ALA A 5 14.64 31.12 -20.04
CA ALA A 5 13.47 30.84 -19.23
C ALA A 5 13.20 29.33 -19.34
N ALA A 6 13.77 28.55 -18.42
CA ALA A 6 13.47 27.13 -18.26
C ALA A 6 11.99 27.01 -17.86
N ASN A 7 11.13 26.81 -18.86
CA ASN A 7 9.73 26.45 -18.67
C ASN A 7 9.66 25.13 -17.92
N GLY A 8 9.49 25.21 -16.60
CA GLY A 8 9.16 24.10 -15.71
C GLY A 8 7.71 23.61 -15.95
N SER A 9 7.40 23.16 -17.16
CA SER A 9 6.16 22.44 -17.44
C SER A 9 6.23 21.03 -16.89
N GLY A 10 6.17 20.91 -15.55
CA GLY A 10 5.93 19.62 -14.91
C GLY A 10 4.66 19.03 -15.52
N SER A 11 4.74 17.84 -16.12
CA SER A 11 3.60 17.20 -16.78
C SER A 11 2.45 17.07 -15.76
N PRO A 12 1.20 17.41 -16.10
CA PRO A 12 0.05 17.37 -15.19
C PRO A 12 -0.18 15.96 -14.61
N ASN A 13 0.28 14.92 -15.29
CA ASN A 13 0.19 13.54 -14.84
C ASN A 13 1.15 13.21 -13.68
N ALA A 14 2.34 13.82 -13.63
CA ALA A 14 3.28 13.63 -12.52
C ALA A 14 2.68 14.18 -11.21
N SER A 15 2.02 15.33 -11.26
CA SER A 15 1.33 15.94 -10.13
C SER A 15 0.18 15.04 -9.62
N ARG A 16 -0.62 14.48 -10.51
CA ARG A 16 -1.75 13.59 -10.14
C ARG A 16 -1.27 12.33 -9.43
N ASN A 17 -0.19 11.70 -9.89
CA ASN A 17 0.36 10.50 -9.28
C ASN A 17 0.90 10.76 -7.87
N ASP A 18 1.52 11.90 -7.64
CA ASP A 18 2.00 12.29 -6.31
C ASP A 18 0.83 12.56 -5.33
N VAL A 19 -0.27 13.14 -5.81
CA VAL A 19 -1.48 13.34 -4.99
C VAL A 19 -2.09 12.00 -4.59
N ILE A 20 -2.26 11.07 -5.52
CA ILE A 20 -2.82 9.74 -5.23
C ILE A 20 -1.92 8.97 -4.26
N ARG A 21 -0.61 9.03 -4.45
CA ARG A 21 0.36 8.38 -3.54
C ARG A 21 0.25 8.93 -2.13
N ARG A 22 0.22 10.25 -1.97
CA ARG A 22 0.07 10.90 -0.65
C ARG A 22 -1.29 10.57 -0.02
N GLY A 23 -2.34 10.55 -0.83
CA GLY A 23 -3.68 10.18 -0.38
C GLY A 23 -3.76 8.74 0.12
N ALA A 24 -3.21 7.78 -0.63
CA ALA A 24 -3.15 6.38 -0.23
C ALA A 24 -2.34 6.18 1.06
N PHE A 25 -1.19 6.86 1.18
CA PHE A 25 -0.38 6.83 2.40
C PHE A 25 -1.14 7.39 3.61
N ALA A 26 -1.76 8.57 3.47
CA ALA A 26 -2.54 9.19 4.53
C ALA A 26 -3.73 8.31 4.95
N ALA A 27 -4.47 7.75 4.00
CA ALA A 27 -5.58 6.84 4.28
C ALA A 27 -5.12 5.57 5.00
N CYS A 28 -4.01 4.97 4.58
CA CYS A 28 -3.42 3.81 5.24
C CYS A 28 -3.06 4.12 6.70
N LEU A 29 -2.38 5.24 6.97
CA LEU A 29 -2.01 5.66 8.32
C LEU A 29 -3.23 5.97 9.19
N LEU A 30 -4.23 6.66 8.65
CA LEU A 30 -5.44 7.00 9.39
C LEU A 30 -6.20 5.73 9.81
N LEU A 31 -6.39 4.78 8.89
CA LEU A 31 -7.03 3.51 9.20
C LEU A 31 -6.24 2.71 10.24
N TYR A 32 -4.91 2.70 10.11
CA TYR A 32 -4.03 2.03 11.07
C TYR A 32 -4.14 2.64 12.46
N VAL A 33 -3.99 3.96 12.58
CA VAL A 33 -4.10 4.66 13.88
C VAL A 33 -5.48 4.46 14.48
N TRP A 34 -6.53 4.54 13.67
CA TRP A 34 -7.89 4.26 14.16
C TRP A 34 -8.02 2.82 14.65
N SER A 35 -7.44 1.86 13.96
CA SER A 35 -7.47 0.45 14.40
C SER A 35 -6.83 0.23 15.78
N LEU A 36 -5.85 1.04 16.14
CA LEU A 36 -5.21 0.99 17.46
C LEU A 36 -6.14 1.46 18.60
N CYS A 37 -7.05 2.38 18.28
CA CYS A 37 -7.98 2.95 19.27
C CYS A 37 -9.22 2.08 19.50
N VAL A 38 -9.57 1.20 18.56
CA VAL A 38 -10.76 0.37 18.61
C VAL A 38 -10.41 -1.03 19.13
N PRO A 39 -11.29 -1.71 19.90
CA PRO A 39 -11.09 -3.10 20.28
C PRO A 39 -10.84 -3.99 19.06
N ALA A 40 -9.79 -4.81 19.10
CA ALA A 40 -9.41 -5.68 18.00
C ALA A 40 -9.86 -7.12 18.22
N VAL A 41 -9.65 -7.66 19.41
CA VAL A 41 -9.91 -9.08 19.72
C VAL A 41 -10.48 -9.22 21.14
N HIS A 42 -11.45 -10.12 21.31
CA HIS A 42 -11.93 -10.57 22.60
C HIS A 42 -11.35 -11.96 22.88
N TYR A 43 -10.61 -12.11 23.95
CA TYR A 43 -9.96 -13.36 24.31
C TYR A 43 -10.61 -13.97 25.52
N ASN A 44 -11.02 -15.25 25.43
CA ASN A 44 -11.64 -16.04 26.49
C ASN A 44 -12.84 -15.39 27.21
N ASN A 45 -13.66 -14.59 26.51
CA ASN A 45 -14.83 -13.88 27.04
C ASN A 45 -14.55 -12.97 28.26
N HIS A 46 -13.30 -12.71 28.62
CA HIS A 46 -12.95 -11.93 29.79
C HIS A 46 -12.11 -10.69 29.49
N TYR A 47 -11.36 -10.67 28.36
CA TYR A 47 -10.44 -9.58 28.08
C TYR A 47 -10.65 -8.99 26.70
N LEU A 48 -11.05 -7.71 26.65
CA LEU A 48 -11.03 -6.88 25.44
C LEU A 48 -9.61 -6.38 25.22
N ILE A 49 -8.97 -6.85 24.14
CA ILE A 49 -7.64 -6.40 23.76
C ILE A 49 -7.78 -5.29 22.74
N PRO A 50 -7.41 -4.05 23.07
CA PRO A 50 -7.39 -2.95 22.11
C PRO A 50 -6.32 -3.18 21.06
N GLY A 51 -6.46 -2.55 19.88
CA GLY A 51 -5.53 -2.73 18.77
C GLY A 51 -4.08 -2.39 19.13
N TRP A 52 -3.85 -1.36 19.95
CA TRP A 52 -2.52 -1.04 20.44
C TRP A 52 -1.91 -2.15 21.31
N GLY A 53 -2.72 -2.88 22.09
CA GLY A 53 -2.30 -4.01 22.88
C GLY A 53 -1.77 -5.17 22.02
N VAL A 54 -2.45 -5.45 20.89
CA VAL A 54 -1.98 -6.43 19.90
C VAL A 54 -0.66 -5.97 19.27
N ALA A 55 -0.52 -4.70 18.95
CA ALA A 55 0.70 -4.16 18.37
C ALA A 55 1.89 -4.20 19.35
N ALA A 56 1.66 -3.91 20.64
CA ALA A 56 2.70 -3.83 21.66
C ALA A 56 3.12 -5.19 22.20
N PHE A 57 2.18 -6.12 22.40
CA PHE A 57 2.42 -7.38 23.13
C PHE A 57 2.23 -8.64 22.27
N GLY A 58 1.81 -8.50 21.01
CA GLY A 58 1.57 -9.65 20.12
C GLY A 58 2.81 -10.50 19.81
N TRP A 59 4.02 -9.99 20.11
CA TRP A 59 5.27 -10.73 19.99
C TRP A 59 5.49 -11.74 21.14
N SER A 60 4.78 -11.59 22.26
CA SER A 60 4.94 -12.44 23.42
C SER A 60 4.47 -13.86 23.14
N PRO A 61 5.25 -14.90 23.49
CA PRO A 61 4.86 -16.30 23.30
C PRO A 61 3.63 -16.71 24.13
N ALA A 62 3.27 -15.91 25.14
CA ALA A 62 2.07 -16.13 25.96
C ALA A 62 0.77 -15.85 25.18
N PHE A 63 0.85 -15.14 24.05
CA PHE A 63 -0.32 -14.84 23.22
C PHE A 63 -0.22 -15.55 21.87
N PRO A 64 -1.27 -16.26 21.41
CA PRO A 64 -1.31 -16.90 20.08
C PRO A 64 -1.45 -15.89 18.95
N LEU A 65 -0.95 -14.66 19.13
CA LEU A 65 -1.09 -13.51 18.24
C LEU A 65 0.18 -13.22 17.42
N GLN A 66 1.17 -14.12 17.45
CA GLN A 66 2.46 -13.93 16.79
C GLN A 66 2.31 -13.66 15.28
N LEU A 67 1.34 -14.29 14.60
CA LEU A 67 1.07 -14.04 13.18
C LEU A 67 0.58 -12.61 12.92
N LEU A 68 -0.22 -12.05 13.83
CA LEU A 68 -0.68 -10.67 13.75
C LEU A 68 0.48 -9.69 13.92
N TRP A 69 1.42 -10.02 14.80
CA TRP A 69 2.60 -9.18 15.01
C TRP A 69 3.54 -9.19 13.80
N ILE A 70 3.77 -10.35 13.18
CA ILE A 70 4.53 -10.47 11.92
C ILE A 70 3.86 -9.65 10.82
N ALA A 71 2.53 -9.71 10.70
CA ALA A 71 1.79 -8.91 9.72
C ALA A 71 1.97 -7.40 9.96
N ASN A 72 2.03 -6.93 11.23
CA ASN A 72 2.35 -5.55 11.56
C ASN A 72 3.76 -5.14 11.08
N LEU A 73 4.78 -5.98 11.33
CA LEU A 73 6.13 -5.72 10.85
C LEU A 73 6.19 -5.62 9.32
N LEU A 74 5.56 -6.58 8.61
CA LEU A 74 5.49 -6.58 7.16
C LEU A 74 4.81 -5.31 6.62
N MET A 75 3.74 -4.87 7.28
CA MET A 75 3.05 -3.64 6.92
C MET A 75 3.95 -2.41 7.09
N TRP A 76 4.66 -2.28 8.23
CA TRP A 76 5.56 -1.16 8.48
C TRP A 76 6.71 -1.10 7.47
N VAL A 77 7.35 -2.25 7.19
CA VAL A 77 8.38 -2.34 6.15
C VAL A 77 7.79 -2.01 4.77
N GLY A 78 6.56 -2.47 4.50
CA GLY A 78 5.82 -2.14 3.28
C GLY A 78 5.59 -0.64 3.13
N ILE A 79 5.19 0.07 4.20
CA ILE A 79 5.03 1.53 4.23
C ILE A 79 6.37 2.22 3.93
N ILE A 80 7.44 1.78 4.55
CA ILE A 80 8.78 2.33 4.32
C ILE A 80 9.18 2.15 2.85
N CYS A 81 9.02 0.94 2.29
CA CYS A 81 9.30 0.68 0.87
C CYS A 81 8.42 1.53 -0.06
N PHE A 82 7.16 1.76 0.29
CA PHE A 82 6.25 2.63 -0.47
C PHE A 82 6.74 4.10 -0.48
N LEU A 83 7.20 4.61 0.64
CA LEU A 83 7.80 5.95 0.75
C LEU A 83 9.06 6.09 -0.11
N TYR A 84 9.93 5.05 -0.11
CA TYR A 84 11.13 4.99 -0.96
C TYR A 84 10.83 4.64 -2.42
N ARG A 85 9.58 4.69 -2.86
CA ARG A 85 9.13 4.39 -4.23
C ARG A 85 9.44 2.96 -4.71
N ARG A 86 9.72 2.04 -3.81
CA ARG A 86 9.92 0.61 -4.12
C ARG A 86 8.58 -0.14 -4.14
N PHE A 87 7.70 0.26 -5.05
CA PHE A 87 6.30 -0.19 -5.07
C PHE A 87 6.14 -1.70 -5.25
N ARG A 88 7.01 -2.37 -6.02
CA ARG A 88 6.97 -3.83 -6.20
C ARG A 88 7.20 -4.55 -4.86
N VAL A 89 8.19 -4.11 -4.08
CA VAL A 89 8.48 -4.67 -2.76
C VAL A 89 7.35 -4.38 -1.80
N ALA A 90 6.81 -3.15 -1.81
CA ALA A 90 5.67 -2.77 -0.99
C ALA A 90 4.43 -3.63 -1.29
N THR A 91 4.17 -3.94 -2.57
CA THR A 91 3.09 -4.84 -3.01
C THR A 91 3.28 -6.25 -2.44
N CYS A 92 4.48 -6.83 -2.56
CA CYS A 92 4.77 -8.17 -2.03
C CYS A 92 4.59 -8.22 -0.50
N LEU A 93 5.13 -7.24 0.21
CA LEU A 93 5.04 -7.17 1.68
C LEU A 93 3.60 -6.98 2.17
N SER A 94 2.83 -6.11 1.50
CA SER A 94 1.41 -5.91 1.84
C SER A 94 0.58 -7.16 1.57
N SER A 95 0.86 -7.89 0.48
CA SER A 95 0.20 -9.17 0.18
C SER A 95 0.50 -10.22 1.24
N LEU A 96 1.76 -10.34 1.66
CA LEU A 96 2.17 -11.26 2.73
C LEU A 96 1.53 -10.88 4.08
N ALA A 97 1.44 -9.58 4.38
CA ALA A 97 0.79 -9.10 5.59
C ALA A 97 -0.70 -9.46 5.61
N ILE A 98 -1.41 -9.26 4.49
CA ILE A 98 -2.82 -9.65 4.35
C ILE A 98 -2.98 -11.17 4.49
N LEU A 99 -2.11 -11.96 3.85
CA LEU A 99 -2.14 -13.41 3.95
C LEU A 99 -1.94 -13.89 5.39
N SER A 100 -0.99 -13.30 6.12
CA SER A 100 -0.77 -13.58 7.54
C SER A 100 -2.00 -13.23 8.38
N ALA A 101 -2.65 -12.10 8.09
CA ALA A 101 -3.88 -11.70 8.78
C ALA A 101 -5.03 -12.68 8.50
N LEU A 102 -5.21 -13.10 7.24
CA LEU A 102 -6.24 -14.07 6.86
C LEU A 102 -5.98 -15.45 7.47
N THR A 103 -4.73 -15.89 7.56
CA THR A 103 -4.38 -17.17 8.21
C THR A 103 -4.82 -17.17 9.68
N PHE A 104 -4.70 -16.03 10.38
CA PHE A 104 -5.24 -15.89 11.73
C PHE A 104 -6.77 -16.04 11.75
N LEU A 105 -7.47 -15.47 10.78
CA LEU A 105 -8.92 -15.60 10.66
C LEU A 105 -9.37 -17.06 10.49
N PHE A 106 -8.66 -17.84 9.67
CA PHE A 106 -8.93 -19.25 9.45
C PHE A 106 -8.63 -20.11 10.69
N ASN A 107 -7.47 -19.91 11.30
CA ASN A 107 -7.12 -20.64 12.54
C ASN A 107 -8.10 -20.39 13.68
N ARG A 108 -8.67 -19.21 13.74
CA ARG A 108 -9.65 -18.83 14.72
C ARG A 108 -10.99 -19.56 14.53
N SER A 109 -11.41 -19.84 13.30
CA SER A 109 -12.60 -20.64 13.04
C SER A 109 -12.59 -21.99 13.76
N LEU A 110 -11.39 -22.47 14.15
CA LEU A 110 -11.16 -23.67 14.94
C LEU A 110 -11.17 -23.42 16.47
N SER A 111 -11.11 -22.16 16.91
CA SER A 111 -11.06 -21.79 18.33
C SER A 111 -12.33 -21.04 18.75
N ALA A 112 -13.31 -21.76 19.29
CA ALA A 112 -14.69 -21.28 19.51
C ALA A 112 -14.86 -20.06 20.46
N ASN A 113 -13.80 -19.59 21.13
CA ASN A 113 -13.89 -18.63 22.24
C ASN A 113 -13.38 -17.22 21.98
N SER A 114 -13.06 -16.84 20.75
CA SER A 114 -12.57 -15.49 20.46
C SER A 114 -13.44 -14.73 19.45
N GLN A 115 -13.84 -13.49 19.74
CA GLN A 115 -14.62 -12.63 18.83
C GLN A 115 -13.72 -11.56 18.21
N ILE A 116 -13.88 -11.29 16.90
CA ILE A 116 -13.15 -10.22 16.18
C ILE A 116 -14.02 -8.97 16.17
N PHE A 117 -13.39 -7.85 16.41
CA PHE A 117 -14.03 -6.55 16.44
C PHE A 117 -13.58 -5.64 15.29
N GLY A 118 -14.22 -4.48 15.19
CA GLY A 118 -13.99 -3.50 14.14
C GLY A 118 -12.53 -3.09 13.95
N GLY A 119 -11.74 -3.04 15.04
CA GLY A 119 -10.32 -2.71 15.00
C GLY A 119 -9.49 -3.62 14.10
N TYR A 120 -9.78 -4.92 14.10
CA TYR A 120 -9.12 -5.88 13.21
C TYR A 120 -9.42 -5.58 11.72
N TYR A 121 -10.68 -5.30 11.38
CA TYR A 121 -11.06 -5.01 9.99
C TYR A 121 -10.48 -3.69 9.50
N LEU A 122 -10.40 -2.67 10.35
CA LEU A 122 -9.73 -1.40 10.04
C LEU A 122 -8.24 -1.61 9.78
N TRP A 123 -7.60 -2.46 10.58
CA TRP A 123 -6.20 -2.81 10.43
C TRP A 123 -5.93 -3.55 9.11
N VAL A 124 -6.72 -4.58 8.77
CA VAL A 124 -6.65 -5.25 7.47
C VAL A 124 -6.96 -4.28 6.33
N GLY A 125 -7.94 -3.40 6.50
CA GLY A 125 -8.28 -2.34 5.55
C GLY A 125 -7.09 -1.43 5.24
N SER A 126 -6.27 -1.08 6.25
CA SER A 126 -5.06 -0.28 6.05
C SER A 126 -4.04 -0.98 5.13
N MET A 127 -3.88 -2.30 5.27
CA MET A 127 -3.00 -3.10 4.39
C MET A 127 -3.53 -3.18 2.96
N VAL A 128 -4.86 -3.31 2.80
CA VAL A 128 -5.49 -3.32 1.47
C VAL A 128 -5.30 -1.97 0.77
N VAL A 129 -5.46 -0.85 1.47
CA VAL A 129 -5.22 0.49 0.92
C VAL A 129 -3.76 0.64 0.47
N LEU A 130 -2.80 0.16 1.26
CA LEU A 130 -1.38 0.17 0.91
C LEU A 130 -1.10 -0.68 -0.35
N LEU A 131 -1.71 -1.87 -0.43
CA LEU A 131 -1.59 -2.77 -1.58
C LEU A 131 -2.14 -2.12 -2.86
N VAL A 132 -3.38 -1.62 -2.81
CA VAL A 132 -4.04 -0.98 -3.96
C VAL A 132 -3.25 0.26 -4.41
N GLY A 133 -2.81 1.09 -3.47
CA GLY A 133 -1.97 2.26 -3.76
C GLY A 133 -0.64 1.89 -4.43
N SER A 134 -0.01 0.80 -3.98
CA SER A 134 1.24 0.30 -4.57
C SER A 134 1.04 -0.20 -6.00
N ILE A 135 -0.01 -0.99 -6.25
CA ILE A 135 -0.37 -1.50 -7.59
C ILE A 135 -0.69 -0.35 -8.54
N TYR A 136 -1.44 0.64 -8.07
CA TYR A 136 -1.75 1.82 -8.88
C TYR A 136 -0.49 2.57 -9.30
N CYS A 137 0.45 2.79 -8.37
CA CYS A 137 1.72 3.45 -8.66
C CYS A 137 2.59 2.65 -9.65
N ILE A 138 2.57 1.32 -9.61
CA ILE A 138 3.29 0.47 -10.58
C ILE A 138 2.69 0.64 -11.98
N LYS A 139 1.37 0.55 -12.12
CA LYS A 139 0.68 0.71 -13.41
C LYS A 139 0.95 2.07 -14.03
N SER A 140 0.79 3.12 -13.25
CA SER A 140 1.01 4.48 -13.71
C SER A 140 2.46 4.73 -14.17
N ALA A 141 3.45 4.10 -13.54
CA ALA A 141 4.85 4.18 -13.98
C ALA A 141 5.07 3.43 -15.31
N GLY A 142 4.39 2.31 -15.53
CA GLY A 142 4.46 1.53 -16.77
C GLY A 142 3.90 2.27 -17.98
N ASP A 143 2.74 2.93 -17.83
CA ASP A 143 2.08 3.67 -18.91
C ASP A 143 2.96 4.81 -19.43
N HIS A 144 3.70 5.49 -18.55
CA HIS A 144 4.65 6.53 -18.95
C HIS A 144 5.84 5.99 -19.75
N ALA A 145 6.34 4.81 -19.43
CA ALA A 145 7.45 4.21 -20.15
C ALA A 145 7.06 3.85 -21.60
N ILE A 146 5.85 3.35 -21.82
CA ILE A 146 5.34 2.97 -23.14
C ILE A 146 5.16 4.22 -24.02
N THR A 147 4.67 5.32 -23.47
CA THR A 147 4.45 6.57 -24.23
C THR A 147 5.75 7.20 -24.71
N LEU A 148 6.85 7.04 -23.96
CA LEU A 148 8.16 7.58 -24.33
C LEU A 148 8.91 6.71 -25.35
N THR A 149 8.55 5.44 -25.48
CA THR A 149 9.19 4.51 -26.43
C THR A 149 8.42 4.36 -27.73
N ALA A 150 7.28 5.05 -27.91
CA ALA A 150 6.58 5.08 -29.20
C ALA A 150 7.51 5.72 -30.26
N PRO A 151 7.91 4.99 -31.32
CA PRO A 151 8.90 5.47 -32.25
C PRO A 151 8.38 6.69 -33.02
N LEU A 152 9.23 7.71 -33.15
CA LEU A 152 9.11 8.84 -34.09
C LEU A 152 9.15 8.37 -35.58
N SER A 153 8.57 7.21 -35.86
CA SER A 153 8.66 6.52 -37.15
C SER A 153 7.86 7.17 -38.28
N ASP A 154 7.05 8.21 -37.98
CA ASP A 154 6.09 8.73 -39.00
C ASP A 154 6.40 10.14 -39.48
N ALA A 155 7.51 10.75 -39.05
CA ALA A 155 7.86 12.11 -39.49
C ALA A 155 8.74 12.18 -40.75
N GLY A 156 9.17 11.03 -41.30
CA GLY A 156 10.13 10.95 -42.42
C GLY A 156 9.51 10.72 -43.82
N GLY A 157 8.19 10.53 -43.94
CA GLY A 157 7.56 10.05 -45.19
C GLY A 157 6.88 11.07 -46.11
N ARG A 158 7.00 12.37 -45.88
CA ARG A 158 6.31 13.40 -46.71
C ARG A 158 7.28 14.41 -47.31
N GLY A 159 8.12 13.99 -48.21
CA GLY A 159 9.08 14.94 -48.79
C GLY A 159 9.72 14.58 -50.11
N SER A 160 9.14 13.73 -50.97
CA SER A 160 9.77 13.40 -52.25
C SER A 160 8.89 13.42 -53.53
N ASP A 161 7.67 13.93 -53.48
CA ASP A 161 6.79 13.94 -54.68
C ASP A 161 6.49 15.34 -55.23
N LEU A 162 7.47 16.25 -55.28
CA LEU A 162 7.37 17.50 -56.03
C LEU A 162 8.65 17.75 -56.83
N ALA A 163 8.95 16.87 -57.81
CA ALA A 163 9.89 17.16 -58.90
C ALA A 163 9.56 16.26 -60.08
N GLY A 164 8.65 16.75 -60.95
CA GLY A 164 8.27 16.17 -62.21
C GLY A 164 7.60 17.20 -63.08
#